data_3460f1d16c8aa170ade94cd5a16f2876
#
_entry.id   3460f1d16c8aa170ade94cd5a16f2876
#
_cell.length_a   1.000
_cell.length_b   1.000
_cell.length_c   1.000
_cell.angle_alpha   90.00
_cell.angle_beta   90.00
_cell.angle_gamma   90.00
#
_symmetry.space_group_name_H-M   'P 1'
#
loop_
_entity.id
_entity.type
_entity.pdbx_description
1 polymer ?
#
loop_
_entity_poly.entity_id
_entity_poly.type
_entity_poly.pdbx_seq_one_letter_code
_entity_poly.pdbx_strand_id
1 'polypeptide(L)'
;FVSAMGTTGTITGVSRYLKEKNPAIRIIGAQPSEGSRIPGIRKWPQEYLPKIYDASNVDELVYVSQDDAEEMCRRMAREEGIFAGISAAGACWVAMQIAQQVENATIAFIVCDRGDRYLSTGVFPA
;
A
#
# COMPACT_ATOMS: atom_id res chain seq x y z
N PHE A 1 3.87 -8.55 5.13
CA PHE A 1 2.59 -7.86 4.92
C PHE A 1 2.83 -6.42 4.51
N VAL A 2 2.18 -5.99 3.44
CA VAL A 2 2.29 -4.63 2.89
C VAL A 2 0.94 -3.92 3.01
N SER A 3 0.95 -2.71 3.53
CA SER A 3 -0.26 -1.90 3.68
C SER A 3 -0.06 -0.48 3.18
N ALA A 4 -0.98 -0.01 2.34
CA ALA A 4 -1.10 1.41 2.05
C ALA A 4 -1.47 2.16 3.34
N MET A 5 -0.82 3.28 3.58
CA MET A 5 -0.98 4.05 4.83
C MET A 5 -1.84 5.29 4.58
N GLY A 6 -3.11 5.20 4.92
CA GLY A 6 -4.03 6.35 4.98
C GLY A 6 -4.24 6.79 6.41
N THR A 7 -5.35 6.38 7.02
CA THR A 7 -5.63 6.65 8.43
C THR A 7 -4.75 5.88 9.41
N THR A 8 -3.95 4.96 8.92
CA THR A 8 -3.06 4.05 9.66
C THR A 8 -3.77 2.96 10.48
N GLY A 9 -5.10 2.86 10.39
CA GLY A 9 -5.86 1.86 11.14
C GLY A 9 -5.52 0.43 10.72
N THR A 10 -5.46 0.16 9.42
CA THR A 10 -5.14 -1.17 8.89
C THR A 10 -3.74 -1.60 9.29
N ILE A 11 -2.73 -0.80 9.00
CA ILE A 11 -1.34 -1.18 9.31
C ILE A 11 -1.12 -1.34 10.81
N THR A 12 -1.72 -0.48 11.63
CA THR A 12 -1.58 -0.56 13.09
C THR A 12 -2.27 -1.81 13.66
N GLY A 13 -3.51 -2.06 13.27
CA GLY A 13 -4.27 -3.22 13.78
C GLY A 13 -3.70 -4.55 13.30
N VAL A 14 -3.42 -4.65 12.00
CA VAL A 14 -2.89 -5.89 11.42
C VAL A 14 -1.48 -6.18 11.90
N SER A 15 -0.61 -5.17 11.96
CA SER A 15 0.76 -5.38 12.46
C SER A 15 0.79 -5.86 13.90
N ARG A 16 -0.05 -5.31 14.74
CA ARG A 16 -0.18 -5.76 16.14
C ARG A 16 -0.55 -7.24 16.20
N TYR A 17 -1.60 -7.63 15.50
CA TYR A 17 -2.07 -9.02 15.49
C TYR A 17 -1.02 -9.97 14.92
N LEU A 18 -0.44 -9.65 13.76
CA LEU A 18 0.52 -10.52 13.10
C LEU A 18 1.81 -10.69 13.94
N LYS A 19 2.30 -9.62 14.55
CA LYS A 19 3.48 -9.67 15.41
C LYS A 19 3.25 -10.50 16.69
N GLU A 20 2.02 -10.51 17.22
CA GLU A 20 1.65 -11.41 18.32
C GLU A 20 1.72 -12.87 17.90
N LYS A 21 1.32 -13.19 16.68
CA LYS A 21 1.30 -14.56 16.15
C LYS A 21 2.68 -15.03 15.70
N ASN A 22 3.43 -14.16 15.06
CA ASN A 22 4.78 -14.44 14.59
C ASN A 22 5.59 -13.14 14.45
N PRO A 23 6.50 -12.84 15.40
CA PRO A 23 7.31 -11.62 15.35
C PRO A 23 8.21 -11.50 14.12
N ALA A 24 8.47 -12.61 13.41
CA ALA A 24 9.31 -12.61 12.21
C ALA A 24 8.59 -12.08 10.96
N ILE A 25 7.27 -11.93 11.00
CA ILE A 25 6.53 -11.35 9.88
C ILE A 25 6.95 -9.89 9.70
N ARG A 26 7.45 -9.56 8.50
CA ARG A 26 7.81 -8.18 8.16
C ARG A 26 6.56 -7.37 7.82
N ILE A 27 6.48 -6.19 8.37
CA ILE A 27 5.39 -5.23 8.15
C ILE A 27 5.94 -4.03 7.41
N ILE A 28 5.41 -3.78 6.23
CA ILE A 28 5.88 -2.73 5.33
C ILE A 28 4.74 -1.76 5.05
N GLY A 29 4.97 -0.48 5.31
CA GLY A 29 4.03 0.59 4.99
C GLY A 29 4.35 1.21 3.63
N ALA A 30 3.34 1.36 2.79
CA ALA A 30 3.44 2.08 1.53
C ALA A 30 2.98 3.53 1.74
N GLN A 31 3.85 4.48 1.44
CA GLN A 31 3.57 5.91 1.52
C GLN A 31 3.81 6.59 0.16
N PRO A 32 3.14 7.71 -0.12
CA PRO A 32 3.39 8.45 -1.36
C PRO A 32 4.78 9.07 -1.30
N SER A 33 5.50 9.01 -2.43
CA SER A 33 6.73 9.77 -2.60
C SER A 33 6.43 11.27 -2.61
N GLU A 34 7.46 12.09 -2.38
CA GLU A 34 7.30 13.54 -2.35
C GLU A 34 6.66 14.06 -3.64
N GLY A 35 5.65 14.93 -3.50
CA GLY A 35 4.90 15.50 -4.62
C GLY A 35 3.84 14.58 -5.22
N SER A 36 3.79 13.31 -4.82
CA SER A 36 2.80 12.35 -5.31
C SER A 36 1.47 12.48 -4.58
N ARG A 37 0.37 12.38 -5.34
CA ARG A 37 -0.99 12.36 -4.81
C ARG A 37 -1.64 11.04 -5.20
N ILE A 38 -1.83 10.19 -4.21
CA ILE A 38 -2.44 8.87 -4.39
C ILE A 38 -3.68 8.82 -3.49
N PRO A 39 -4.89 8.74 -4.07
CA PRO A 39 -6.10 8.62 -3.24
C PRO A 39 -6.00 7.42 -2.29
N GLY A 40 -6.23 7.66 -0.99
CA GLY A 40 -6.18 6.63 0.03
C GLY A 40 -4.81 6.42 0.70
N ILE A 41 -3.76 7.04 0.18
CA ILE A 41 -2.43 7.00 0.80
C ILE A 41 -2.02 8.41 1.21
N ARG A 42 -1.48 8.54 2.43
CA ARG A 42 -1.03 9.84 2.95
C ARG A 42 0.26 9.69 3.74
N LYS A 43 1.14 10.67 3.59
CA LYS A 43 2.25 10.91 4.50
C LYS A 43 1.85 12.08 5.40
N TRP A 44 1.49 11.78 6.64
CA TRP A 44 1.03 12.78 7.58
C TRP A 44 2.17 13.65 8.09
N PRO A 45 1.99 14.98 8.17
CA PRO A 45 2.86 15.82 8.99
C PRO A 45 2.82 15.33 10.44
N GLN A 46 3.94 15.46 11.16
CA GLN A 46 4.06 14.95 12.54
C GLN A 46 2.94 15.49 13.45
N GLU A 47 2.57 16.75 13.28
CA GLU A 47 1.53 17.45 14.07
C GLU A 47 0.11 16.91 13.82
N TYR A 48 -0.14 16.29 12.66
CA TYR A 48 -1.43 15.72 12.28
C TYR A 48 -1.41 14.18 12.21
N LEU A 49 -0.35 13.56 12.70
CA LEU A 49 -0.25 12.11 12.70
C LEU A 49 -1.43 11.50 13.47
N PRO A 50 -2.16 10.52 12.89
CA PRO A 50 -3.27 9.89 13.59
C PRO A 50 -2.84 9.31 14.94
N LYS A 51 -3.62 9.60 15.97
CA LYS A 51 -3.31 9.16 17.36
C LYS A 51 -3.29 7.65 17.52
N ILE A 52 -4.00 6.93 16.64
CA ILE A 52 -4.03 5.47 16.66
C ILE A 52 -2.77 4.85 16.05
N TYR A 53 -1.97 5.63 15.33
CA TYR A 53 -0.78 5.11 14.66
C TYR A 53 0.27 4.64 15.67
N ASP A 54 0.70 3.39 15.50
CA ASP A 54 1.77 2.79 16.27
C ASP A 54 2.85 2.28 15.33
N ALA A 55 3.96 3.01 15.27
CA ALA A 55 5.09 2.69 14.40
C ALA A 55 5.95 1.53 14.92
N SER A 56 5.75 1.09 16.17
CA SER A 56 6.63 0.10 16.81
C SER A 56 6.64 -1.26 16.10
N ASN A 57 5.55 -1.60 15.41
CA ASN A 57 5.42 -2.86 14.68
C ASN A 57 5.63 -2.73 13.17
N VAL A 58 5.98 -1.54 12.69
CA VAL A 58 6.26 -1.29 11.27
C VAL A 58 7.76 -1.41 11.04
N ASP A 59 8.17 -2.39 10.24
CA ASP A 59 9.59 -2.68 10.02
C ASP A 59 10.22 -1.75 8.97
N GLU A 60 9.44 -1.34 7.97
CA GLU A 60 9.95 -0.54 6.87
C GLU A 60 8.85 0.33 6.25
N LEU A 61 9.24 1.52 5.80
CA LEU A 61 8.40 2.38 4.97
C LEU A 61 8.99 2.43 3.57
N VAL A 62 8.17 2.19 2.56
CA VAL A 62 8.57 2.28 1.15
C VAL A 62 7.68 3.31 0.45
N TYR A 63 8.32 4.18 -0.31
CA TYR A 63 7.64 5.27 -1.00
C TYR A 63 7.31 4.88 -2.43
N VAL A 64 6.11 5.19 -2.88
CA VAL A 64 5.62 4.92 -4.23
C VAL A 64 5.20 6.22 -4.90
N SER A 65 5.59 6.40 -6.16
CA SER A 65 5.16 7.56 -6.93
C SER A 65 3.72 7.38 -7.43
N GLN A 66 3.06 8.50 -7.72
CA GLN A 66 1.74 8.47 -8.34
C GLN A 66 1.76 7.71 -9.66
N ASP A 67 2.75 7.96 -10.50
CA ASP A 67 2.88 7.33 -11.82
C ASP A 67 3.05 5.81 -11.69
N ASP A 68 3.88 5.36 -10.77
CA ASP A 68 4.08 3.92 -10.52
C ASP A 68 2.81 3.25 -10.00
N ALA A 69 2.10 3.91 -9.09
CA ALA A 69 0.84 3.39 -8.55
C ALA A 69 -0.24 3.30 -9.65
N GLU A 70 -0.36 4.32 -10.48
CA GLU A 70 -1.34 4.33 -11.59
C GLU A 70 -1.00 3.29 -12.66
N GLU A 71 0.27 3.14 -13.03
CA GLU A 71 0.68 2.11 -13.99
C GLU A 71 0.46 0.70 -13.41
N MET A 72 0.76 0.49 -12.15
CA MET A 72 0.47 -0.79 -11.49
C MET A 72 -1.03 -1.07 -11.46
N CYS A 73 -1.85 -0.04 -11.28
CA CYS A 73 -3.31 -0.14 -11.33
C CYS A 73 -3.78 -0.70 -12.69
N ARG A 74 -3.25 -0.15 -13.79
CA ARG A 74 -3.52 -0.63 -15.16
C ARG A 74 -2.99 -2.04 -15.40
N ARG A 75 -1.80 -2.36 -14.89
CA ARG A 75 -1.20 -3.69 -15.02
C ARG A 75 -2.01 -4.75 -14.29
N MET A 76 -2.43 -4.50 -13.05
CA MET A 76 -3.27 -5.43 -12.29
C MET A 76 -4.56 -5.77 -13.04
N ALA A 77 -5.19 -4.77 -13.65
CA ALA A 77 -6.40 -5.00 -14.44
C ALA A 77 -6.12 -5.81 -15.71
N ARG A 78 -5.07 -5.45 -16.44
CA ARG A 78 -4.74 -6.03 -17.75
C ARG A 78 -4.12 -7.43 -17.64
N GLU A 79 -3.23 -7.63 -16.70
CA GLU A 79 -2.44 -8.86 -16.57
C GLU A 79 -3.10 -9.90 -15.67
N GLU A 80 -3.78 -9.45 -14.61
CA GLU A 80 -4.34 -10.34 -13.59
C GLU A 80 -5.88 -10.31 -13.50
N GLY A 81 -6.53 -9.40 -14.24
CA GLY A 81 -7.97 -9.23 -14.16
C GLY A 81 -8.44 -8.62 -12.82
N ILE A 82 -7.55 -8.00 -12.07
CA ILE A 82 -7.85 -7.37 -10.78
C ILE A 82 -8.11 -5.88 -10.98
N PHE A 83 -9.38 -5.50 -10.93
CA PHE A 83 -9.80 -4.12 -11.10
C PHE A 83 -9.81 -3.40 -9.75
N ALA A 84 -8.64 -3.01 -9.31
CA ALA A 84 -8.38 -2.41 -8.00
C ALA A 84 -8.27 -0.89 -8.07
N GLY A 85 -8.38 -0.23 -6.91
CA GLY A 85 -8.13 1.20 -6.77
C GLY A 85 -6.64 1.53 -6.74
N ILE A 86 -6.32 2.83 -6.80
CA ILE A 86 -4.94 3.31 -6.97
C ILE A 86 -4.09 3.04 -5.71
N SER A 87 -4.67 3.16 -4.52
CA SER A 87 -3.92 2.87 -3.28
C SER A 87 -3.56 1.40 -3.15
N ALA A 88 -4.48 0.50 -3.54
CA ALA A 88 -4.20 -0.93 -3.60
C ALA A 88 -3.08 -1.24 -4.59
N ALA A 89 -3.09 -0.59 -5.73
CA ALA A 89 -2.03 -0.72 -6.73
C ALA A 89 -0.68 -0.17 -6.22
N GLY A 90 -0.69 0.90 -5.45
CA GLY A 90 0.50 1.40 -4.77
C GLY A 90 1.07 0.38 -3.79
N ALA A 91 0.22 -0.28 -3.00
CA ALA A 91 0.64 -1.37 -2.12
C ALA A 91 1.19 -2.57 -2.92
N CYS A 92 0.56 -2.90 -4.04
CA CYS A 92 1.05 -3.95 -4.94
C CYS A 92 2.44 -3.61 -5.49
N TRP A 93 2.64 -2.38 -5.94
CA TRP A 93 3.95 -1.92 -6.43
C TRP A 93 5.04 -2.10 -5.36
N VAL A 94 4.74 -1.68 -4.12
CA VAL A 94 5.65 -1.87 -2.98
C VAL A 94 5.90 -3.36 -2.73
N ALA A 95 4.86 -4.19 -2.75
CA ALA A 95 5.00 -5.64 -2.61
C ALA A 95 5.93 -6.23 -3.69
N MET A 96 5.82 -5.75 -4.93
CA MET A 96 6.70 -6.18 -6.03
C MET A 96 8.16 -5.77 -5.81
N GLN A 97 8.41 -4.59 -5.22
CA GLN A 97 9.77 -4.18 -4.83
C GLN A 97 10.34 -5.11 -3.76
N ILE A 98 9.55 -5.44 -2.76
CA ILE A 98 9.96 -6.36 -1.68
C ILE A 98 10.20 -7.77 -2.25
N ALA A 99 9.39 -8.22 -3.20
CA ALA A 99 9.54 -9.54 -3.82
C ALA A 99 10.92 -9.74 -4.48
N GLN A 100 11.55 -8.67 -4.94
CA GLN A 100 12.89 -8.71 -5.52
C GLN A 100 14.00 -8.93 -4.48
N GLN A 101 13.68 -8.74 -3.19
CA GLN A 101 14.65 -8.80 -2.09
C GLN A 101 14.56 -10.10 -1.28
N VAL A 102 13.52 -10.91 -1.50
CA VAL A 102 13.23 -12.10 -0.69
C VAL A 102 13.04 -13.33 -1.57
N GLU A 103 13.28 -14.52 -0.97
CA GLU A 103 13.06 -15.81 -1.63
C GLU A 103 12.14 -16.66 -0.76
N ASN A 104 11.36 -17.52 -1.41
CA ASN A 104 10.46 -18.48 -0.74
C ASN A 104 9.53 -17.82 0.29
N ALA A 105 9.04 -16.63 -0.04
CA ALA A 105 8.21 -15.84 0.85
C ALA A 105 6.78 -15.69 0.28
N THR A 106 5.82 -15.59 1.17
CA THR A 106 4.46 -15.17 0.83
C THR A 106 4.31 -13.69 1.19
N ILE A 107 3.91 -12.88 0.21
CA ILE A 107 3.70 -11.45 0.39
C ILE A 107 2.21 -11.16 0.20
N ALA A 108 1.58 -10.62 1.23
CA ALA A 108 0.18 -10.23 1.20
C ALA A 108 0.04 -8.72 1.27
N PHE A 109 -0.91 -8.17 0.52
CA PHE A 109 -1.31 -6.78 0.62
C PHE A 109 -2.83 -6.66 0.51
N ILE A 110 -3.37 -5.52 0.93
CA ILE A 110 -4.82 -5.30 0.93
C ILE A 110 -5.26 -4.59 -0.35
N VAL A 111 -6.26 -5.16 -1.02
CA VAL A 111 -7.02 -4.50 -2.08
C VAL A 111 -8.25 -3.86 -1.43
N CYS A 112 -8.10 -2.60 -1.05
CA CYS A 112 -9.06 -1.92 -0.17
C CYS A 112 -10.29 -1.35 -0.89
N ASP A 113 -10.23 -1.13 -2.20
CA ASP A 113 -11.36 -0.69 -3.01
C ASP A 113 -11.21 -1.11 -4.48
N ARG A 114 -12.21 -0.74 -5.30
CA ARG A 114 -12.31 -1.14 -6.69
C ARG A 114 -11.96 0.01 -7.61
N GLY A 115 -11.52 -0.35 -8.82
CA GLY A 115 -11.11 0.60 -9.85
C GLY A 115 -12.23 1.47 -10.40
N ASP A 116 -13.49 1.02 -10.34
CA ASP A 116 -14.65 1.76 -10.82
C ASP A 116 -14.82 3.13 -10.12
N ARG A 117 -14.28 3.28 -8.92
CA ARG A 117 -14.30 4.55 -8.19
C ARG A 117 -13.37 5.62 -8.81
N TYR A 118 -12.49 5.22 -9.70
CA TYR A 118 -11.42 6.08 -10.25
C TYR A 118 -11.53 6.29 -11.76
N LEU A 119 -12.65 5.92 -12.38
CA LEU A 119 -12.85 6.09 -13.82
C LEU A 119 -12.76 7.56 -14.25
N SER A 120 -13.22 8.48 -13.40
CA SER A 120 -13.16 9.92 -13.68
C SER A 120 -11.76 10.53 -13.52
N THR A 121 -10.79 9.79 -12.94
CA THR A 121 -9.44 10.31 -12.74
C THR A 121 -8.56 10.20 -13.98
N GLY A 122 -8.99 9.42 -14.99
CA GLY A 122 -8.19 9.15 -16.19
C GLY A 122 -7.12 8.07 -16.01
N VAL A 123 -7.06 7.40 -14.84
CA VAL A 123 -6.10 6.32 -14.59
C VAL A 123 -6.31 5.14 -15.53
N PHE A 124 -7.54 4.86 -15.90
CA PHE A 124 -7.90 3.86 -16.91
C PHE A 124 -8.25 4.57 -18.21
N PRO A 125 -7.40 4.51 -19.23
CA PRO A 125 -7.71 5.11 -20.52
C PRO A 125 -8.86 4.38 -21.21
N ALA A 126 -9.65 5.14 -21.98
CA ALA A 126 -10.75 4.59 -22.77
C ALA A 126 -10.25 3.68 -23.90
#